data_d84eea8a52553db417da42fda1b0bf6e
#
_entry.id   d84eea8a52553db417da42fda1b0bf6e
#
_cell.length_a   1.000
_cell.length_b   1.000
_cell.length_c   1.000
_cell.angle_alpha   90.00
_cell.angle_beta   90.00
_cell.angle_gamma   90.00
#
_symmetry.space_group_name_H-M   'P 1'
#
loop_
_entity.id
_entity.type
_entity.pdbx_description
1 polymer ?
#
loop_
_entity_poly.entity_id
_entity_poly.type
_entity_poly.pdbx_seq_one_letter_code
_entity_poly.pdbx_strand_id
1 'polypeptide(L)'
;MIKIESSRRLDSLRMAAPYKDGIKGVNRSGYFADRNTSKRSITIDMKHPGALGLVHKLVAQSDIVANNFTPGVMERFGLGYEAVCRIKPDIIYLAMSMQGSSGPEHRYLGYGASMAALTGLQHLTGLPGREPAGTGTNYPDHVPNPCHAAFAVLAALRHRRRTGEGQYIDLAQTEPTIALLGPTFLDLTVNGRVQQPNGNEHPWAAPHGVYPCKGDDRWIAITVMNDEQWAALTDVLGNPEWTSDEALRCSEARYARRHQLDSDLATATPQWVAEELMHRLQARGVPAGVVQSAADVVERDPQLKHRGHWIKLDHPEMGETIYNAPPMRFSRIPVELKRPAPLLGEHTDEICRELLGLSDEETRRLKEDGVLV
;
A
#
# COMPACT_ATOMS: atom_id res chain seq x y z
N MET A 1 15.20 0.91 12.20
CA MET A 1 13.91 1.30 12.87
C MET A 1 13.63 0.32 13.97
N ILE A 2 13.17 0.82 15.14
CA ILE A 2 12.74 0.01 16.29
C ILE A 2 11.23 0.06 16.34
N LYS A 3 10.59 -1.10 16.45
CA LYS A 3 9.16 -1.27 16.68
C LYS A 3 8.96 -1.70 18.13
N ILE A 4 8.24 -0.86 18.89
CA ILE A 4 7.86 -1.17 20.28
C ILE A 4 6.52 -1.89 20.23
N GLU A 5 6.47 -3.06 20.81
CA GLU A 5 5.30 -3.95 20.84
C GLU A 5 5.05 -4.47 22.27
N SER A 6 4.01 -5.23 22.47
CA SER A 6 3.73 -5.93 23.71
C SER A 6 3.02 -7.25 23.43
N SER A 7 3.39 -8.31 24.14
CA SER A 7 2.68 -9.61 24.09
C SER A 7 1.27 -9.52 24.67
N ARG A 8 1.00 -8.55 25.56
CA ARG A 8 -0.32 -8.33 26.18
C ARG A 8 -1.34 -7.68 25.23
N ARG A 9 -0.85 -6.95 24.22
CA ARG A 9 -1.67 -6.34 23.19
C ARG A 9 -0.91 -6.34 21.87
N LEU A 10 -1.12 -7.38 21.09
CA LEU A 10 -0.45 -7.57 19.80
C LEU A 10 -0.87 -6.53 18.77
N ASP A 11 0.04 -6.21 17.87
CA ASP A 11 -0.28 -5.50 16.64
C ASP A 11 -1.32 -6.28 15.85
N SER A 12 -2.36 -5.60 15.37
CA SER A 12 -3.43 -6.18 14.58
C SER A 12 -2.93 -6.90 13.33
N LEU A 13 -1.83 -6.43 12.74
CA LEU A 13 -1.23 -7.08 11.57
C LEU A 13 -0.65 -8.46 11.90
N ARG A 14 -0.18 -8.70 13.12
CA ARG A 14 0.25 -10.04 13.56
C ARG A 14 -0.90 -11.04 13.61
N MET A 15 -2.12 -10.52 13.77
CA MET A 15 -3.35 -11.30 13.85
C MET A 15 -4.14 -11.33 12.53
N ALA A 16 -3.55 -10.82 11.44
CA ALA A 16 -4.18 -10.75 10.12
C ALA A 16 -3.66 -11.86 9.19
N ALA A 17 -4.59 -12.47 8.44
CA ALA A 17 -4.24 -13.42 7.38
C ALA A 17 -3.52 -12.70 6.19
N PRO A 18 -2.82 -13.44 5.32
CA PRO A 18 -2.63 -14.91 5.34
C PRO A 18 -1.64 -15.39 6.39
N TYR A 19 -1.82 -16.62 6.86
CA TYR A 19 -0.87 -17.26 7.77
C TYR A 19 -0.10 -18.36 7.05
N LYS A 20 1.19 -18.51 7.36
CA LYS A 20 2.01 -19.61 6.83
C LYS A 20 1.32 -20.97 7.12
N ASP A 21 1.10 -21.75 6.05
CA ASP A 21 0.43 -23.05 6.05
C ASP A 21 -1.00 -23.01 6.63
N GLY A 22 -1.65 -21.84 6.64
CA GLY A 22 -2.96 -21.64 7.25
C GLY A 22 -2.98 -21.71 8.79
N ILE A 23 -1.82 -21.86 9.43
CA ILE A 23 -1.70 -22.02 10.88
C ILE A 23 -1.51 -20.66 11.53
N LYS A 24 -2.48 -20.26 12.37
CA LYS A 24 -2.40 -19.01 13.14
C LYS A 24 -1.21 -19.03 14.10
N GLY A 25 -0.54 -17.87 14.20
CA GLY A 25 0.58 -17.68 15.14
C GLY A 25 1.06 -16.24 15.11
N VAL A 26 1.60 -15.77 16.22
CA VAL A 26 2.03 -14.36 16.41
C VAL A 26 3.07 -13.91 15.38
N ASN A 27 3.90 -14.84 14.92
CA ASN A 27 4.98 -14.58 13.97
C ASN A 27 4.73 -15.23 12.59
N ARG A 28 3.49 -15.67 12.31
CA ARG A 28 3.16 -16.42 11.10
C ARG A 28 2.30 -15.64 10.09
N SER A 29 2.02 -14.37 10.39
CA SER A 29 1.26 -13.51 9.48
C SER A 29 2.13 -13.00 8.34
N GLY A 30 1.78 -13.37 7.11
CA GLY A 30 2.39 -12.82 5.90
C GLY A 30 2.13 -11.32 5.75
N TYR A 31 0.98 -10.83 6.24
CA TYR A 31 0.67 -9.41 6.22
C TYR A 31 1.63 -8.59 7.09
N PHE A 32 1.88 -9.07 8.32
CA PHE A 32 2.88 -8.44 9.19
C PHE A 32 4.28 -8.53 8.57
N ALA A 33 4.63 -9.70 8.05
CA ALA A 33 5.95 -9.95 7.48
C ALA A 33 6.28 -8.99 6.32
N ASP A 34 5.36 -8.81 5.39
CA ASP A 34 5.57 -7.93 4.24
C ASP A 34 5.80 -6.46 4.64
N ARG A 35 5.17 -5.98 5.72
CA ARG A 35 5.22 -4.58 6.16
C ARG A 35 6.32 -4.26 7.17
N ASN A 36 7.02 -5.26 7.70
CA ASN A 36 7.95 -5.05 8.82
C ASN A 36 9.38 -5.55 8.57
N THR A 37 9.76 -5.76 7.31
CA THR A 37 11.13 -6.14 6.94
C THR A 37 12.17 -5.14 7.47
N SER A 38 13.34 -5.64 7.86
CA SER A 38 14.49 -4.86 8.32
C SER A 38 14.24 -4.01 9.58
N LYS A 39 13.16 -4.23 10.31
CA LYS A 39 12.90 -3.61 11.62
C LYS A 39 13.51 -4.46 12.74
N ARG A 40 13.79 -3.82 13.88
CA ARG A 40 14.07 -4.50 15.15
C ARG A 40 12.82 -4.40 16.04
N SER A 41 12.44 -5.48 16.72
CA SER A 41 11.30 -5.53 17.64
C SER A 41 11.80 -5.60 19.08
N ILE A 42 11.25 -4.73 19.94
CA ILE A 42 11.37 -4.78 21.39
C ILE A 42 9.98 -4.87 22.01
N THR A 43 9.82 -5.71 23.02
CA THR A 43 8.56 -5.78 23.78
C THR A 43 8.64 -4.97 25.06
N ILE A 44 7.68 -4.04 25.25
CA ILE A 44 7.53 -3.22 26.45
C ILE A 44 6.05 -3.10 26.78
N ASP A 45 5.67 -3.43 28.03
CA ASP A 45 4.32 -3.15 28.50
C ASP A 45 4.18 -1.68 28.87
N MET A 46 3.67 -0.86 27.97
CA MET A 46 3.47 0.58 28.19
C MET A 46 2.51 0.93 29.34
N LYS A 47 1.81 -0.05 29.91
CA LYS A 47 0.99 0.15 31.11
C LYS A 47 1.77 -0.05 32.39
N HIS A 48 2.94 -0.65 32.34
CA HIS A 48 3.79 -0.86 33.50
C HIS A 48 4.49 0.43 33.92
N PRO A 49 4.51 0.81 35.22
CA PRO A 49 5.15 2.04 35.68
C PRO A 49 6.62 2.20 35.27
N GLY A 50 7.36 1.10 35.19
CA GLY A 50 8.77 1.07 34.78
C GLY A 50 9.01 1.27 33.27
N ALA A 51 7.98 1.22 32.42
CA ALA A 51 8.12 1.26 30.97
C ALA A 51 8.55 2.64 30.44
N LEU A 52 7.96 3.70 30.99
CA LEU A 52 8.13 5.06 30.47
C LEU A 52 9.61 5.51 30.47
N GLY A 53 10.34 5.19 31.55
CA GLY A 53 11.77 5.53 31.64
C GLY A 53 12.63 4.85 30.56
N LEU A 54 12.29 3.60 30.18
CA LEU A 54 12.99 2.90 29.10
C LEU A 54 12.71 3.55 27.74
N VAL A 55 11.44 3.90 27.50
CA VAL A 55 11.05 4.54 26.23
C VAL A 55 11.64 5.96 26.12
N HIS A 56 11.73 6.71 27.22
CA HIS A 56 12.41 8.01 27.23
C HIS A 56 13.89 7.87 26.85
N LYS A 57 14.59 6.85 27.31
CA LYS A 57 15.99 6.56 26.89
C LYS A 57 16.07 6.24 25.39
N LEU A 58 15.12 5.50 24.83
CA LEU A 58 15.05 5.25 23.38
C LEU A 58 14.78 6.55 22.60
N VAL A 59 13.87 7.37 23.07
CA VAL A 59 13.56 8.69 22.48
C VAL A 59 14.80 9.57 22.41
N ALA A 60 15.59 9.64 23.48
CA ALA A 60 16.81 10.45 23.53
C ALA A 60 17.83 10.09 22.43
N GLN A 61 17.81 8.86 21.95
CA GLN A 61 18.69 8.35 20.90
C GLN A 61 18.02 8.28 19.52
N SER A 62 16.76 8.70 19.42
CA SER A 62 15.99 8.61 18.19
C SER A 62 16.00 9.92 17.42
N ASP A 63 15.94 9.83 16.10
CA ASP A 63 15.74 10.99 15.22
C ASP A 63 14.26 11.29 15.01
N ILE A 64 13.44 10.24 15.07
CA ILE A 64 12.02 10.30 14.73
C ILE A 64 11.24 9.44 15.71
N VAL A 65 10.12 9.98 16.20
CA VAL A 65 9.04 9.20 16.84
C VAL A 65 7.85 9.20 15.93
N ALA A 66 7.33 8.01 15.62
CA ALA A 66 6.17 7.86 14.74
C ALA A 66 5.11 6.97 15.38
N ASN A 67 3.86 7.35 15.24
CA ASN A 67 2.72 6.54 15.68
C ASN A 67 1.50 6.77 14.77
N ASN A 68 0.56 5.80 14.79
CA ASN A 68 -0.72 5.89 14.12
C ASN A 68 -1.89 5.67 15.09
N PHE A 69 -1.71 6.01 16.34
CA PHE A 69 -2.78 5.94 17.33
C PHE A 69 -3.79 7.08 17.16
N THR A 70 -4.99 6.87 17.71
CA THR A 70 -5.93 7.98 17.88
C THR A 70 -5.35 9.06 18.82
N PRO A 71 -5.73 10.32 18.61
CA PRO A 71 -5.27 11.43 19.46
C PRO A 71 -5.50 11.16 20.96
N GLY A 72 -4.55 11.57 21.76
CA GLY A 72 -4.56 11.39 23.21
C GLY A 72 -3.99 10.05 23.71
N VAL A 73 -3.69 9.09 22.84
CA VAL A 73 -3.08 7.81 23.28
C VAL A 73 -1.64 8.00 23.71
N MET A 74 -0.84 8.69 22.91
CA MET A 74 0.57 8.93 23.23
C MET A 74 0.72 9.86 24.45
N GLU A 75 -0.16 10.82 24.60
CA GLU A 75 -0.22 11.70 25.76
C GLU A 75 -0.49 10.90 27.04
N ARG A 76 -1.43 9.92 27.02
CA ARG A 76 -1.70 9.03 28.17
C ARG A 76 -0.52 8.15 28.53
N PHE A 77 0.34 7.83 27.56
CA PHE A 77 1.59 7.11 27.82
C PHE A 77 2.73 8.02 28.30
N GLY A 78 2.53 9.34 28.39
CA GLY A 78 3.60 10.29 28.68
C GLY A 78 4.57 10.51 27.52
N LEU A 79 4.13 10.19 26.29
CA LEU A 79 4.91 10.24 25.05
C LEU A 79 4.30 11.20 24.02
N GLY A 80 3.44 12.13 24.42
CA GLY A 80 2.97 13.20 23.56
C GLY A 80 4.13 14.11 23.12
N TYR A 81 3.94 14.87 22.04
CA TYR A 81 5.00 15.70 21.44
C TYR A 81 5.72 16.58 22.44
N GLU A 82 4.99 17.32 23.29
CA GLU A 82 5.56 18.20 24.31
C GLU A 82 6.48 17.47 25.31
N ALA A 83 6.12 16.25 25.70
CA ALA A 83 6.92 15.43 26.60
C ALA A 83 8.19 14.92 25.91
N VAL A 84 8.06 14.46 24.68
CA VAL A 84 9.15 13.94 23.86
C VAL A 84 10.13 15.04 23.48
N CYS A 85 9.63 16.25 23.13
CA CYS A 85 10.43 17.41 22.79
C CYS A 85 11.29 17.92 23.96
N ARG A 86 10.82 17.79 25.22
CA ARG A 86 11.65 18.08 26.39
C ARG A 86 12.86 17.16 26.55
N ILE A 87 12.75 15.92 26.08
CA ILE A 87 13.84 14.93 26.12
C ILE A 87 14.82 15.18 24.97
N LYS A 88 14.28 15.44 23.78
CA LYS A 88 15.03 15.65 22.55
C LYS A 88 14.43 16.82 21.75
N PRO A 89 14.94 18.03 21.93
CA PRO A 89 14.37 19.26 21.35
C PRO A 89 14.31 19.26 19.80
N ASP A 90 15.23 18.56 19.15
CA ASP A 90 15.32 18.45 17.70
C ASP A 90 14.57 17.22 17.12
N ILE A 91 13.70 16.58 17.91
CA ILE A 91 12.95 15.38 17.48
C ILE A 91 11.95 15.72 16.38
N ILE A 92 11.82 14.81 15.41
CA ILE A 92 10.73 14.82 14.45
C ILE A 92 9.66 13.87 14.97
N TYR A 93 8.47 14.39 15.18
CA TYR A 93 7.35 13.62 15.71
C TYR A 93 6.26 13.51 14.66
N LEU A 94 5.98 12.28 14.20
CA LEU A 94 4.94 11.98 13.21
C LEU A 94 3.75 11.32 13.91
N ALA A 95 2.61 12.01 13.90
CA ALA A 95 1.31 11.47 14.29
C ALA A 95 0.45 11.23 13.04
N MET A 96 -0.04 10.02 12.86
CA MET A 96 -0.81 9.60 11.69
C MET A 96 -2.15 9.00 12.14
N SER A 97 -3.03 9.79 12.72
CA SER A 97 -4.39 9.34 13.03
C SER A 97 -5.27 9.36 11.77
N MET A 98 -6.39 8.65 11.78
CA MET A 98 -7.26 8.53 10.61
C MET A 98 -7.73 9.91 10.09
N GLN A 99 -8.17 10.79 10.99
CA GLN A 99 -8.77 12.10 10.66
C GLN A 99 -7.93 13.31 11.12
N GLY A 100 -6.66 13.09 11.48
CA GLY A 100 -5.82 14.14 12.05
C GLY A 100 -6.01 14.33 13.57
N SER A 101 -5.21 15.21 14.17
CA SER A 101 -5.17 15.43 15.62
C SER A 101 -6.27 16.35 16.14
N SER A 102 -7.01 17.01 15.26
CA SER A 102 -8.05 18.01 15.60
C SER A 102 -9.28 17.86 14.70
N GLY A 103 -10.31 18.67 14.98
CA GLY A 103 -11.56 18.66 14.22
C GLY A 103 -12.64 17.75 14.83
N PRO A 104 -13.88 17.82 14.30
CA PRO A 104 -15.04 17.15 14.91
C PRO A 104 -14.92 15.63 14.93
N GLU A 105 -14.20 15.05 13.99
CA GLU A 105 -14.08 13.59 13.80
C GLU A 105 -12.72 13.03 14.20
N HIS A 106 -11.84 13.80 14.83
CA HIS A 106 -10.47 13.42 15.19
C HIS A 106 -10.35 12.12 16.00
N ARG A 107 -11.46 11.70 16.66
CA ARG A 107 -11.50 10.46 17.45
C ARG A 107 -12.03 9.24 16.71
N TYR A 108 -12.43 9.39 15.44
CA TYR A 108 -12.94 8.27 14.67
C TYR A 108 -11.85 7.23 14.43
N LEU A 109 -12.26 5.98 14.54
CA LEU A 109 -11.40 4.82 14.34
C LEU A 109 -11.70 4.19 13.00
N GLY A 110 -10.67 3.77 12.29
CA GLY A 110 -10.84 3.04 11.05
C GLY A 110 -9.51 2.56 10.48
N TYR A 111 -9.62 1.80 9.41
CA TYR A 111 -8.54 1.27 8.62
C TYR A 111 -8.78 1.66 7.15
N GLY A 112 -7.91 1.20 6.23
CA GLY A 112 -7.97 1.54 4.82
C GLY A 112 -9.34 1.42 4.16
N ALA A 113 -10.13 0.40 4.51
CA ALA A 113 -11.49 0.25 3.99
C ALA A 113 -12.43 1.40 4.43
N SER A 114 -12.36 1.80 5.72
CA SER A 114 -13.14 2.94 6.24
C SER A 114 -12.69 4.25 5.60
N MET A 115 -11.38 4.44 5.42
CA MET A 115 -10.83 5.62 4.74
C MET A 115 -11.25 5.67 3.27
N ALA A 116 -11.25 4.55 2.55
CA ALA A 116 -11.72 4.50 1.18
C ALA A 116 -13.19 4.94 1.05
N ALA A 117 -14.03 4.55 2.02
CA ALA A 117 -15.44 4.97 2.05
C ALA A 117 -15.60 6.48 2.32
N LEU A 118 -14.89 6.99 3.33
CA LEU A 118 -14.99 8.39 3.77
C LEU A 118 -14.43 9.40 2.75
N THR A 119 -13.52 8.98 1.90
CA THR A 119 -12.81 9.86 0.94
C THR A 119 -13.49 9.94 -0.43
N GLY A 120 -14.52 9.15 -0.68
CA GLY A 120 -15.18 9.05 -1.98
C GLY A 120 -14.54 8.01 -2.92
N LEU A 121 -13.37 7.45 -2.57
CA LEU A 121 -12.70 6.46 -3.42
C LEU A 121 -13.60 5.23 -3.66
N GLN A 122 -14.25 4.73 -2.62
CA GLN A 122 -15.12 3.56 -2.76
C GLN A 122 -16.40 3.87 -3.57
N HIS A 123 -16.89 5.11 -3.52
CA HIS A 123 -18.04 5.51 -4.33
C HIS A 123 -17.73 5.41 -5.84
N LEU A 124 -16.49 5.67 -6.25
CA LEU A 124 -16.09 5.64 -7.66
C LEU A 124 -15.82 4.23 -8.20
N THR A 125 -15.72 3.23 -7.31
CA THR A 125 -15.38 1.86 -7.70
C THR A 125 -16.62 0.99 -7.85
N GLY A 126 -16.72 0.24 -8.92
CA GLY A 126 -17.82 -0.67 -9.19
C GLY A 126 -18.41 -0.53 -10.59
N LEU A 127 -19.48 -1.26 -10.81
CA LEU A 127 -20.24 -1.26 -12.06
C LEU A 127 -21.43 -0.27 -11.96
N PRO A 128 -21.86 0.32 -13.07
CA PRO A 128 -23.02 1.19 -13.10
C PRO A 128 -24.27 0.49 -12.54
N GLY A 129 -25.00 1.20 -11.66
CA GLY A 129 -26.24 0.70 -11.09
C GLY A 129 -26.11 -0.43 -10.07
N ARG A 130 -24.89 -0.72 -9.60
CA ARG A 130 -24.63 -1.69 -8.53
C ARG A 130 -24.07 -1.01 -7.28
N GLU A 131 -24.04 -1.76 -6.18
CA GLU A 131 -23.40 -1.31 -4.95
C GLU A 131 -21.91 -1.02 -5.16
N PRO A 132 -21.32 -0.03 -4.43
CA PRO A 132 -19.90 0.26 -4.51
C PRO A 132 -19.04 -0.97 -4.19
N ALA A 133 -18.07 -1.24 -5.03
CA ALA A 133 -17.11 -2.32 -4.82
C ALA A 133 -15.87 -1.80 -4.08
N GLY A 134 -15.20 -2.67 -3.32
CA GLY A 134 -13.92 -2.33 -2.71
C GLY A 134 -12.78 -2.35 -3.73
N THR A 135 -11.65 -1.75 -3.36
CA THR A 135 -10.42 -1.74 -4.18
C THR A 135 -9.62 -3.05 -4.12
N GLY A 136 -10.15 -4.09 -3.46
CA GLY A 136 -9.46 -5.38 -3.27
C GLY A 136 -8.31 -5.34 -2.27
N THR A 137 -7.93 -4.16 -1.76
CA THR A 137 -6.89 -3.98 -0.75
C THR A 137 -7.16 -2.73 0.09
N ASN A 138 -6.47 -2.60 1.21
CA ASN A 138 -6.47 -1.37 2.02
C ASN A 138 -5.58 -0.30 1.35
N TYR A 139 -5.98 0.14 0.16
CA TYR A 139 -5.19 1.04 -0.68
C TYR A 139 -4.69 2.31 0.05
N PRO A 140 -5.51 3.02 0.86
CA PRO A 140 -5.05 4.17 1.63
C PRO A 140 -3.88 3.86 2.55
N ASP A 141 -3.90 2.70 3.24
CA ASP A 141 -2.84 2.29 4.17
C ASP A 141 -1.54 1.92 3.46
N HIS A 142 -1.62 1.46 2.21
CA HIS A 142 -0.48 0.87 1.52
C HIS A 142 0.25 1.80 0.58
N VAL A 143 -0.43 2.82 0.04
CA VAL A 143 0.14 3.67 -1.00
C VAL A 143 0.15 5.15 -0.58
N PRO A 144 -0.97 5.88 -0.52
CA PRO A 144 -0.91 7.32 -0.30
C PRO A 144 -0.35 7.68 1.08
N ASN A 145 -0.79 7.02 2.14
CA ASN A 145 -0.38 7.37 3.50
C ASN A 145 1.13 7.17 3.73
N PRO A 146 1.75 6.01 3.47
CA PRO A 146 3.18 5.85 3.70
C PRO A 146 4.04 6.72 2.77
N CYS A 147 3.59 7.01 1.55
CA CYS A 147 4.32 7.90 0.65
C CYS A 147 4.34 9.34 1.16
N HIS A 148 3.19 9.87 1.59
CA HIS A 148 3.11 11.22 2.17
C HIS A 148 3.88 11.30 3.50
N ALA A 149 3.78 10.28 4.35
CA ALA A 149 4.54 10.20 5.59
C ALA A 149 6.06 10.22 5.34
N ALA A 150 6.54 9.42 4.40
CA ALA A 150 7.95 9.39 4.04
C ALA A 150 8.43 10.74 3.48
N PHE A 151 7.63 11.36 2.61
CA PHE A 151 7.93 12.69 2.08
C PHE A 151 8.01 13.75 3.18
N ALA A 152 7.01 13.81 4.06
CA ALA A 152 6.97 14.76 5.16
C ALA A 152 8.16 14.59 6.13
N VAL A 153 8.49 13.33 6.47
CA VAL A 153 9.66 13.03 7.33
C VAL A 153 10.97 13.44 6.65
N LEU A 154 11.15 13.19 5.35
CA LEU A 154 12.35 13.59 4.62
C LEU A 154 12.47 15.11 4.53
N ALA A 155 11.36 15.83 4.34
CA ALA A 155 11.32 17.28 4.38
C ALA A 155 11.71 17.82 5.76
N ALA A 156 11.16 17.24 6.83
CA ALA A 156 11.47 17.58 8.22
C ALA A 156 12.95 17.30 8.56
N LEU A 157 13.50 16.17 8.12
CA LEU A 157 14.92 15.85 8.29
C LEU A 157 15.82 16.86 7.56
N ARG A 158 15.44 17.30 6.37
CA ARG A 158 16.16 18.34 5.64
C ARG A 158 16.10 19.68 6.38
N HIS A 159 14.92 20.05 6.90
CA HIS A 159 14.74 21.25 7.72
C HIS A 159 15.66 21.20 8.95
N ARG A 160 15.58 20.14 9.73
CA ARG A 160 16.41 19.91 10.93
C ARG A 160 17.91 20.01 10.65
N ARG A 161 18.38 19.45 9.52
CA ARG A 161 19.81 19.53 9.12
C ARG A 161 20.27 20.96 8.85
N ARG A 162 19.37 21.86 8.47
CA ARG A 162 19.67 23.27 8.16
C ARG A 162 19.52 24.20 9.34
N THR A 163 18.59 23.92 10.24
CA THR A 163 18.18 24.83 11.34
C THR A 163 18.51 24.29 12.72
N GLY A 164 18.69 22.99 12.87
CA GLY A 164 18.78 22.30 14.16
C GLY A 164 17.40 22.01 14.79
N GLU A 165 16.30 22.41 14.16
CA GLU A 165 14.96 22.35 14.74
C GLU A 165 14.22 21.08 14.31
N GLY A 166 13.64 20.36 15.30
CA GLY A 166 12.66 19.32 15.08
C GLY A 166 11.27 19.90 14.85
N GLN A 167 10.29 19.04 14.60
CA GLN A 167 8.89 19.48 14.44
C GLN A 167 7.88 18.37 14.65
N TYR A 168 6.65 18.79 14.94
CA TYR A 168 5.47 17.92 14.94
C TYR A 168 4.87 17.87 13.53
N ILE A 169 4.57 16.67 13.07
CA ILE A 169 3.87 16.42 11.81
C ILE A 169 2.55 15.74 12.14
N ASP A 170 1.46 16.42 11.88
CA ASP A 170 0.10 15.85 11.93
C ASP A 170 -0.31 15.45 10.52
N LEU A 171 -0.49 14.15 10.29
CA LEU A 171 -0.92 13.62 9.01
C LEU A 171 -2.27 12.90 9.20
N ALA A 172 -3.35 13.53 8.73
CA ALA A 172 -4.65 12.89 8.64
C ALA A 172 -4.65 11.88 7.49
N GLN A 173 -4.82 10.59 7.80
CA GLN A 173 -4.66 9.52 6.81
C GLN A 173 -5.70 9.54 5.69
N THR A 174 -6.84 10.20 5.89
CA THR A 174 -7.87 10.40 4.84
C THR A 174 -7.42 11.40 3.77
N GLU A 175 -6.68 12.46 4.14
CA GLU A 175 -6.33 13.56 3.24
C GLU A 175 -5.44 13.14 2.05
N PRO A 176 -4.42 12.28 2.20
CA PRO A 176 -3.66 11.76 1.07
C PRO A 176 -4.51 11.05 0.01
N THR A 177 -5.56 10.33 0.44
CA THR A 177 -6.48 9.68 -0.50
C THR A 177 -7.36 10.71 -1.20
N ILE A 178 -7.85 11.72 -0.49
CA ILE A 178 -8.61 12.84 -1.07
C ILE A 178 -7.75 13.57 -2.12
N ALA A 179 -6.48 13.81 -1.83
CA ALA A 179 -5.57 14.47 -2.77
C ALA A 179 -5.42 13.71 -4.11
N LEU A 180 -5.53 12.38 -4.12
CA LEU A 180 -5.52 11.59 -5.35
C LEU A 180 -6.78 11.75 -6.19
N LEU A 181 -7.89 12.16 -5.60
CA LEU A 181 -9.19 12.31 -6.26
C LEU A 181 -9.45 13.74 -6.77
N GLY A 182 -8.41 14.56 -6.86
CA GLY A 182 -8.50 15.97 -7.28
C GLY A 182 -9.35 16.21 -8.53
N PRO A 183 -9.16 15.47 -9.65
CA PRO A 183 -9.99 15.63 -10.85
C PRO A 183 -11.48 15.38 -10.61
N THR A 184 -11.83 14.42 -9.75
CA THR A 184 -13.24 14.12 -9.39
C THR A 184 -13.89 15.29 -8.65
N PHE A 185 -13.17 15.91 -7.71
CA PHE A 185 -13.68 17.07 -6.99
C PHE A 185 -13.75 18.33 -7.87
N LEU A 186 -12.81 18.48 -8.80
CA LEU A 186 -12.86 19.57 -9.78
C LEU A 186 -14.03 19.39 -10.74
N ASP A 187 -14.34 18.17 -11.14
CA ASP A 187 -15.52 17.92 -12.00
C ASP A 187 -16.82 18.33 -11.31
N LEU A 188 -16.93 18.09 -10.00
CA LEU A 188 -18.06 18.60 -9.21
C LEU A 188 -18.08 20.14 -9.14
N THR A 189 -16.95 20.76 -8.80
CA THR A 189 -16.90 22.19 -8.50
C THR A 189 -16.93 23.06 -9.76
N VAL A 190 -16.42 22.59 -10.89
CA VAL A 190 -16.37 23.30 -12.17
C VAL A 190 -17.60 22.99 -13.04
N ASN A 191 -18.01 21.72 -13.08
CA ASN A 191 -19.03 21.25 -14.01
C ASN A 191 -20.37 20.90 -13.31
N GLY A 192 -20.43 20.92 -11.96
CA GLY A 192 -21.60 20.49 -11.20
C GLY A 192 -21.89 18.99 -11.29
N ARG A 193 -20.92 18.19 -11.76
CA ARG A 193 -21.10 16.77 -12.05
C ARG A 193 -20.53 15.88 -10.95
N VAL A 194 -21.38 15.05 -10.35
CA VAL A 194 -20.96 13.99 -9.43
C VAL A 194 -20.61 12.76 -10.26
N GLN A 195 -19.33 12.41 -10.31
CA GLN A 195 -18.88 11.19 -10.99
C GLN A 195 -19.48 9.95 -10.34
N GLN A 196 -19.85 8.99 -11.16
CA GLN A 196 -20.44 7.72 -10.75
C GLN A 196 -19.53 6.56 -11.13
N PRO A 197 -19.70 5.38 -10.51
CA PRO A 197 -18.99 4.16 -10.96
C PRO A 197 -19.33 3.88 -12.42
N ASN A 198 -18.31 3.66 -13.23
CA ASN A 198 -18.45 3.39 -14.67
C ASN A 198 -17.80 2.06 -15.11
N GLY A 199 -17.43 1.20 -14.16
CA GLY A 199 -16.75 -0.07 -14.48
C GLY A 199 -15.40 0.19 -15.17
N ASN A 200 -15.26 -0.40 -16.34
CA ASN A 200 -14.06 -0.26 -17.17
C ASN A 200 -14.24 0.76 -18.32
N GLU A 201 -15.35 1.53 -18.35
CA GLU A 201 -15.57 2.47 -19.43
C GLU A 201 -14.64 3.68 -19.36
N HIS A 202 -14.20 4.12 -20.52
CA HIS A 202 -13.45 5.37 -20.68
C HIS A 202 -14.37 6.48 -21.24
N PRO A 203 -14.17 7.77 -20.90
CA PRO A 203 -15.05 8.85 -21.35
C PRO A 203 -15.18 9.02 -22.86
N TRP A 204 -14.22 8.55 -23.64
CA TRP A 204 -14.19 8.75 -25.11
C TRP A 204 -13.46 7.65 -25.90
N ALA A 205 -12.76 6.72 -25.24
CA ALA A 205 -12.07 5.62 -25.91
C ALA A 205 -12.96 4.38 -26.01
N ALA A 206 -12.99 3.72 -27.17
CA ALA A 206 -13.67 2.46 -27.38
C ALA A 206 -13.00 1.66 -28.52
N PRO A 207 -12.83 0.32 -28.34
CA PRO A 207 -13.06 -0.41 -27.08
C PRO A 207 -12.11 -0.04 -25.98
N HIS A 208 -12.58 -0.11 -24.74
CA HIS A 208 -11.79 0.05 -23.52
C HIS A 208 -12.36 -0.87 -22.42
N GLY A 209 -11.76 -2.01 -22.23
CA GLY A 209 -12.35 -3.01 -21.35
C GLY A 209 -11.41 -4.15 -21.02
N VAL A 210 -11.98 -5.15 -20.33
CA VAL A 210 -11.34 -6.40 -19.97
C VAL A 210 -12.13 -7.54 -20.60
N TYR A 211 -11.46 -8.40 -21.36
CA TYR A 211 -12.09 -9.42 -22.19
C TYR A 211 -11.56 -10.81 -21.84
N PRO A 212 -12.43 -11.85 -21.88
CA PRO A 212 -12.02 -13.21 -21.59
C PRO A 212 -11.03 -13.74 -22.63
N CYS A 213 -10.10 -14.57 -22.21
CA CYS A 213 -9.15 -15.26 -23.07
C CYS A 213 -9.22 -16.76 -22.88
N LYS A 214 -8.44 -17.51 -23.66
CA LYS A 214 -8.36 -18.96 -23.58
C LYS A 214 -7.84 -19.42 -22.22
N GLY A 215 -8.57 -20.31 -21.56
CA GLY A 215 -8.26 -20.87 -20.25
C GLY A 215 -9.31 -20.47 -19.20
N ASP A 216 -9.13 -20.98 -17.99
CA ASP A 216 -9.98 -20.66 -16.86
C ASP A 216 -9.50 -19.35 -16.21
N ASP A 217 -10.42 -18.42 -15.96
CA ASP A 217 -10.14 -17.10 -15.35
C ASP A 217 -8.96 -16.35 -15.99
N ARG A 218 -8.89 -16.36 -17.34
CA ARG A 218 -7.86 -15.65 -18.11
C ARG A 218 -8.47 -14.46 -18.83
N TRP A 219 -7.86 -13.28 -18.63
CA TRP A 219 -8.40 -12.02 -19.11
C TRP A 219 -7.30 -11.13 -19.70
N ILE A 220 -7.69 -10.31 -20.66
CA ILE A 220 -6.85 -9.27 -21.26
C ILE A 220 -7.55 -7.92 -21.18
N ALA A 221 -6.83 -6.88 -20.73
CA ALA A 221 -7.27 -5.51 -20.88
C ALA A 221 -6.82 -4.99 -22.24
N ILE A 222 -7.71 -4.32 -22.97
CA ILE A 222 -7.43 -3.72 -24.28
C ILE A 222 -7.99 -2.31 -24.30
N THR A 223 -7.20 -1.36 -24.84
CA THR A 223 -7.61 0.03 -25.02
C THR A 223 -7.32 0.49 -26.43
N VAL A 224 -8.30 1.11 -27.09
CA VAL A 224 -8.17 1.74 -28.41
C VAL A 224 -8.47 3.22 -28.28
N MET A 225 -7.44 4.04 -28.47
CA MET A 225 -7.49 5.48 -28.27
C MET A 225 -7.66 6.28 -29.58
N ASN A 226 -7.35 5.66 -30.73
CA ASN A 226 -7.38 6.28 -32.04
C ASN A 226 -7.68 5.26 -33.15
N ASP A 227 -7.78 5.77 -34.39
CA ASP A 227 -8.19 4.97 -35.53
C ASP A 227 -7.09 4.03 -36.04
N GLU A 228 -5.81 4.39 -35.85
CA GLU A 228 -4.67 3.53 -36.19
C GLU A 228 -4.66 2.30 -35.27
N GLN A 229 -4.94 2.46 -33.99
CA GLN A 229 -5.01 1.37 -33.03
C GLN A 229 -6.23 0.47 -33.30
N TRP A 230 -7.34 1.04 -33.78
CA TRP A 230 -8.49 0.25 -34.22
C TRP A 230 -8.13 -0.64 -35.42
N ALA A 231 -7.54 -0.08 -36.45
CA ALA A 231 -7.09 -0.84 -37.62
C ALA A 231 -6.09 -1.94 -37.24
N ALA A 232 -5.18 -1.66 -36.31
CA ALA A 232 -4.21 -2.63 -35.82
C ALA A 232 -4.88 -3.75 -34.99
N LEU A 233 -5.86 -3.42 -34.14
CA LEU A 233 -6.63 -4.41 -33.38
C LEU A 233 -7.38 -5.36 -34.32
N THR A 234 -8.11 -4.82 -35.29
CA THR A 234 -8.90 -5.62 -36.23
C THR A 234 -8.02 -6.54 -37.08
N ASP A 235 -6.86 -6.05 -37.53
CA ASP A 235 -5.87 -6.84 -38.27
C ASP A 235 -5.31 -8.01 -37.42
N VAL A 236 -4.94 -7.75 -36.16
CA VAL A 236 -4.46 -8.79 -35.24
C VAL A 236 -5.53 -9.85 -34.98
N LEU A 237 -6.79 -9.46 -34.89
CA LEU A 237 -7.92 -10.39 -34.71
C LEU A 237 -8.31 -11.13 -35.99
N GLY A 238 -7.71 -10.83 -37.14
CA GLY A 238 -7.98 -11.45 -38.44
C GLY A 238 -9.19 -10.86 -39.15
N ASN A 239 -9.51 -9.60 -38.91
CA ASN A 239 -10.62 -8.83 -39.52
C ASN A 239 -11.96 -9.58 -39.42
N PRO A 240 -12.48 -9.90 -38.24
CA PRO A 240 -13.77 -10.51 -38.07
C PRO A 240 -14.89 -9.75 -38.79
N GLU A 241 -15.94 -10.40 -39.24
CA GLU A 241 -17.02 -9.79 -40.04
C GLU A 241 -17.63 -8.54 -39.37
N TRP A 242 -17.79 -8.56 -38.04
CA TRP A 242 -18.33 -7.42 -37.27
C TRP A 242 -17.45 -6.16 -37.33
N THR A 243 -16.18 -6.29 -37.73
CA THR A 243 -15.26 -5.14 -37.93
C THR A 243 -15.38 -4.50 -39.30
N SER A 244 -16.15 -5.10 -40.24
CA SER A 244 -16.25 -4.63 -41.62
C SER A 244 -17.08 -3.35 -41.82
N ASP A 245 -17.83 -2.94 -40.80
CA ASP A 245 -18.61 -1.69 -40.83
C ASP A 245 -17.66 -0.49 -40.89
N GLU A 246 -17.70 0.24 -42.05
CA GLU A 246 -16.84 1.41 -42.24
C GLU A 246 -17.04 2.52 -41.22
N ALA A 247 -18.22 2.61 -40.60
CA ALA A 247 -18.48 3.58 -39.55
C ALA A 247 -17.56 3.36 -38.34
N LEU A 248 -17.12 2.13 -38.07
CA LEU A 248 -16.21 1.81 -36.95
C LEU A 248 -14.77 2.32 -37.16
N ARG A 249 -14.44 2.83 -38.33
CA ARG A 249 -13.16 3.52 -38.55
C ARG A 249 -13.08 4.85 -37.82
N CYS A 250 -14.22 5.43 -37.39
CA CYS A 250 -14.30 6.68 -36.65
C CYS A 250 -14.45 6.43 -35.15
N SER A 251 -13.67 7.11 -34.33
CA SER A 251 -13.66 6.95 -32.85
C SER A 251 -15.01 7.25 -32.21
N GLU A 252 -15.73 8.27 -32.70
CA GLU A 252 -17.04 8.65 -32.19
C GLU A 252 -18.07 7.54 -32.43
N ALA A 253 -18.05 6.91 -33.61
CA ALA A 253 -18.94 5.80 -33.91
C ALA A 253 -18.63 4.56 -33.06
N ARG A 254 -17.34 4.28 -32.84
CA ARG A 254 -16.95 3.21 -31.90
C ARG A 254 -17.44 3.48 -30.50
N TYR A 255 -17.26 4.70 -30.01
CA TYR A 255 -17.75 5.08 -28.67
C TYR A 255 -19.27 4.98 -28.56
N ALA A 256 -20.02 5.39 -29.58
CA ALA A 256 -21.47 5.26 -29.61
C ALA A 256 -21.92 3.77 -29.53
N ARG A 257 -21.12 2.84 -30.05
CA ARG A 257 -21.39 1.40 -30.07
C ARG A 257 -20.54 0.61 -29.08
N ARG A 258 -19.92 1.26 -28.09
CA ARG A 258 -18.93 0.64 -27.20
C ARG A 258 -19.41 -0.66 -26.57
N HIS A 259 -20.66 -0.73 -26.11
CA HIS A 259 -21.20 -1.93 -25.47
C HIS A 259 -21.33 -3.12 -26.44
N GLN A 260 -21.67 -2.83 -27.72
CA GLN A 260 -21.70 -3.87 -28.76
C GLN A 260 -20.27 -4.35 -29.03
N LEU A 261 -19.31 -3.42 -29.20
CA LEU A 261 -17.91 -3.77 -29.42
C LEU A 261 -17.31 -4.58 -28.27
N ASP A 262 -17.68 -4.28 -27.03
CA ASP A 262 -17.24 -5.06 -25.87
C ASP A 262 -17.81 -6.50 -25.94
N SER A 263 -19.05 -6.67 -26.36
CA SER A 263 -19.67 -7.99 -26.56
C SER A 263 -19.01 -8.76 -27.70
N ASP A 264 -18.72 -8.09 -28.80
CA ASP A 264 -18.08 -8.70 -29.99
C ASP A 264 -16.64 -9.15 -29.65
N LEU A 265 -15.88 -8.32 -28.93
CA LEU A 265 -14.55 -8.66 -28.44
C LEU A 265 -14.59 -9.81 -27.45
N ALA A 266 -15.56 -9.83 -26.54
CA ALA A 266 -15.71 -10.92 -25.58
C ALA A 266 -16.01 -12.28 -26.26
N THR A 267 -16.53 -12.26 -27.49
CA THR A 267 -16.68 -13.48 -28.34
C THR A 267 -15.45 -13.82 -29.17
N ALA A 268 -14.66 -12.80 -29.53
CA ALA A 268 -13.49 -13.00 -30.41
C ALA A 268 -12.21 -13.39 -29.64
N THR A 269 -12.06 -12.94 -28.40
CA THR A 269 -10.82 -13.14 -27.62
C THR A 269 -10.66 -14.50 -26.94
N PRO A 270 -11.72 -15.31 -26.63
CA PRO A 270 -11.55 -16.60 -25.96
C PRO A 270 -10.73 -17.65 -26.71
N GLN A 271 -10.53 -17.50 -28.01
CA GLN A 271 -9.65 -18.37 -28.80
C GLN A 271 -8.15 -18.06 -28.60
N TRP A 272 -7.81 -16.91 -28.02
CA TRP A 272 -6.45 -16.43 -27.87
C TRP A 272 -5.87 -16.74 -26.49
N VAL A 273 -4.60 -17.14 -26.46
CA VAL A 273 -3.80 -17.11 -25.23
C VAL A 273 -3.54 -15.63 -24.90
N ALA A 274 -3.81 -15.21 -23.67
CA ALA A 274 -3.78 -13.79 -23.28
C ALA A 274 -2.41 -13.13 -23.54
N GLU A 275 -1.33 -13.82 -23.21
CA GLU A 275 0.03 -13.34 -23.39
C GLU A 275 0.39 -13.20 -24.89
N GLU A 276 -0.06 -14.14 -25.72
CA GLU A 276 0.17 -14.07 -27.17
C GLU A 276 -0.58 -12.88 -27.78
N LEU A 277 -1.85 -12.72 -27.44
CA LEU A 277 -2.66 -11.61 -27.93
C LEU A 277 -2.08 -10.26 -27.47
N MET A 278 -1.69 -10.16 -26.20
CA MET A 278 -1.03 -8.96 -25.66
C MET A 278 0.21 -8.57 -26.46
N HIS A 279 1.12 -9.52 -26.71
CA HIS A 279 2.34 -9.24 -27.46
C HIS A 279 2.07 -8.81 -28.91
N ARG A 280 1.11 -9.44 -29.57
CA ARG A 280 0.72 -9.07 -30.95
C ARG A 280 0.13 -7.66 -31.01
N LEU A 281 -0.74 -7.33 -30.06
CA LEU A 281 -1.35 -6.00 -29.96
C LEU A 281 -0.32 -4.92 -29.63
N GLN A 282 0.53 -5.14 -28.64
CA GLN A 282 1.59 -4.21 -28.26
C GLN A 282 2.59 -3.97 -29.41
N ALA A 283 2.96 -5.02 -30.16
CA ALA A 283 3.84 -4.89 -31.32
C ALA A 283 3.24 -4.02 -32.44
N ARG A 284 1.93 -3.82 -32.45
CA ARG A 284 1.18 -2.98 -33.38
C ARG A 284 0.74 -1.64 -32.77
N GLY A 285 1.25 -1.30 -31.57
CA GLY A 285 0.96 -0.03 -30.89
C GLY A 285 -0.41 0.04 -30.19
N VAL A 286 -1.09 -1.08 -30.03
CA VAL A 286 -2.36 -1.16 -29.29
C VAL A 286 -2.05 -1.45 -27.83
N PRO A 287 -2.43 -0.56 -26.88
CA PRO A 287 -2.30 -0.82 -25.45
C PRO A 287 -3.10 -2.05 -25.04
N ALA A 288 -2.41 -3.05 -24.54
CA ALA A 288 -3.01 -4.27 -24.02
C ALA A 288 -2.18 -4.85 -22.88
N GLY A 289 -2.82 -5.52 -21.92
CA GLY A 289 -2.17 -6.15 -20.78
C GLY A 289 -2.94 -7.35 -20.27
N VAL A 290 -2.23 -8.42 -19.95
CA VAL A 290 -2.85 -9.57 -19.29
C VAL A 290 -3.27 -9.17 -17.87
N VAL A 291 -4.49 -9.53 -17.46
CA VAL A 291 -4.92 -9.42 -16.07
C VAL A 291 -4.26 -10.54 -15.29
N GLN A 292 -3.21 -10.21 -14.58
CA GLN A 292 -2.37 -11.19 -13.88
C GLN A 292 -2.96 -11.56 -12.52
N SER A 293 -2.95 -12.83 -12.20
CA SER A 293 -3.13 -13.35 -10.85
C SER A 293 -1.87 -13.13 -10.01
N ALA A 294 -1.96 -13.31 -8.69
CA ALA A 294 -0.78 -13.27 -7.81
C ALA A 294 0.29 -14.30 -8.21
N ALA A 295 -0.12 -15.48 -8.70
CA ALA A 295 0.80 -16.49 -9.20
C ALA A 295 1.52 -16.04 -10.48
N ASP A 296 0.81 -15.38 -11.39
CA ASP A 296 1.43 -14.83 -12.61
C ASP A 296 2.48 -13.78 -12.27
N VAL A 297 2.13 -12.85 -11.37
CA VAL A 297 3.01 -11.74 -10.94
C VAL A 297 4.27 -12.26 -10.26
N VAL A 298 4.15 -13.27 -9.38
CA VAL A 298 5.29 -13.80 -8.62
C VAL A 298 6.15 -14.75 -9.45
N GLU A 299 5.52 -15.64 -10.22
CA GLU A 299 6.23 -16.77 -10.84
C GLU A 299 6.61 -16.53 -12.30
N ARG A 300 5.80 -15.77 -13.03
CA ARG A 300 5.87 -15.70 -14.49
C ARG A 300 6.21 -14.34 -15.07
N ASP A 301 6.02 -13.24 -14.32
CA ASP A 301 6.27 -11.90 -14.86
C ASP A 301 7.75 -11.68 -15.20
N PRO A 302 8.10 -11.54 -16.50
CA PRO A 302 9.49 -11.41 -16.93
C PRO A 302 10.09 -10.06 -16.52
N GLN A 303 9.28 -9.00 -16.41
CA GLN A 303 9.75 -7.68 -16.05
C GLN A 303 10.12 -7.59 -14.57
N LEU A 304 9.29 -8.14 -13.69
CA LEU A 304 9.59 -8.19 -12.25
C LEU A 304 10.79 -9.09 -11.96
N LYS A 305 10.91 -10.21 -12.69
CA LYS A 305 12.10 -11.06 -12.62
C LYS A 305 13.35 -10.32 -13.04
N HIS A 306 13.33 -9.62 -14.18
CA HIS A 306 14.46 -8.79 -14.65
C HIS A 306 14.81 -7.69 -13.65
N ARG A 307 13.82 -7.09 -13.01
CA ARG A 307 14.05 -6.06 -12.00
C ARG A 307 14.51 -6.61 -10.65
N GLY A 308 14.50 -7.93 -10.42
CA GLY A 308 14.80 -8.52 -9.13
C GLY A 308 13.84 -8.02 -8.04
N HIS A 309 12.54 -7.92 -8.40
CA HIS A 309 11.54 -7.37 -7.48
C HIS A 309 11.28 -8.27 -6.27
N TRP A 310 11.36 -9.57 -6.47
CA TRP A 310 11.11 -10.55 -5.42
C TRP A 310 12.39 -10.93 -4.71
N ILE A 311 12.46 -10.64 -3.41
CA ILE A 311 13.59 -10.97 -2.54
C ILE A 311 13.20 -12.12 -1.63
N LYS A 312 14.02 -13.17 -1.60
CA LYS A 312 13.85 -14.30 -0.70
C LYS A 312 14.67 -14.06 0.56
N LEU A 313 14.02 -14.14 1.71
CA LEU A 313 14.66 -14.09 3.02
C LEU A 313 14.17 -15.26 3.86
N ASP A 314 15.06 -15.80 4.68
CA ASP A 314 14.72 -16.89 5.57
C ASP A 314 14.15 -16.35 6.89
N HIS A 315 12.85 -16.58 7.09
CA HIS A 315 12.15 -16.16 8.31
C HIS A 315 12.14 -17.29 9.33
N PRO A 316 12.51 -17.04 10.61
CA PRO A 316 12.72 -18.10 11.60
C PRO A 316 11.53 -19.06 11.80
N GLU A 317 10.28 -18.58 11.69
CA GLU A 317 9.09 -19.41 11.83
C GLU A 317 8.39 -19.78 10.51
N MET A 318 8.63 -19.04 9.43
CA MET A 318 7.96 -19.27 8.15
C MET A 318 8.87 -19.90 7.09
N GLY A 319 10.17 -20.01 7.37
CA GLY A 319 11.17 -20.47 6.40
C GLY A 319 11.38 -19.45 5.25
N GLU A 320 11.84 -19.92 4.10
CA GLU A 320 12.05 -19.07 2.93
C GLU A 320 10.76 -18.38 2.54
N THR A 321 10.75 -17.07 2.59
CA THR A 321 9.61 -16.21 2.35
C THR A 321 9.98 -15.15 1.32
N ILE A 322 9.06 -14.86 0.38
CA ILE A 322 9.25 -13.87 -0.68
C ILE A 322 8.74 -12.51 -0.19
N TYR A 323 9.55 -11.48 -0.37
CA TYR A 323 9.26 -10.10 -0.01
C TYR A 323 9.36 -9.17 -1.22
N ASN A 324 8.57 -8.09 -1.18
CA ASN A 324 8.64 -7.01 -2.16
C ASN A 324 9.96 -6.24 -2.00
N ALA A 325 10.76 -6.14 -3.04
CA ALA A 325 11.87 -5.19 -3.05
C ALA A 325 11.36 -3.75 -3.10
N PRO A 326 12.09 -2.78 -2.54
CA PRO A 326 11.81 -1.38 -2.80
C PRO A 326 11.78 -1.10 -4.32
N PRO A 327 10.74 -0.41 -4.84
CA PRO A 327 10.58 -0.24 -6.28
C PRO A 327 11.59 0.74 -6.90
N MET A 328 12.29 1.51 -6.05
CA MET A 328 13.28 2.48 -6.48
C MET A 328 14.66 1.85 -6.63
N ARG A 329 15.40 2.24 -7.66
CA ARG A 329 16.80 1.93 -7.86
C ARG A 329 17.59 3.21 -7.90
N PHE A 330 18.56 3.35 -6.98
CA PHE A 330 19.44 4.50 -6.95
C PHE A 330 20.81 4.10 -7.57
N SER A 331 21.39 5.01 -8.35
CA SER A 331 22.68 4.77 -9.00
C SER A 331 23.87 4.69 -8.02
N ARG A 332 23.71 5.22 -6.80
CA ARG A 332 24.79 5.33 -5.81
C ARG A 332 24.47 4.77 -4.44
N ILE A 333 23.21 4.56 -4.13
CA ILE A 333 22.75 4.08 -2.82
C ILE A 333 22.16 2.68 -3.02
N PRO A 334 22.75 1.64 -2.44
CA PRO A 334 22.13 0.32 -2.45
C PRO A 334 20.86 0.36 -1.59
N VAL A 335 19.77 -0.15 -2.14
CA VAL A 335 18.51 -0.33 -1.41
C VAL A 335 18.27 -1.83 -1.27
N GLU A 336 18.47 -2.33 -0.06
CA GLU A 336 18.44 -3.76 0.24
C GLU A 336 17.50 -4.04 1.43
N LEU A 337 16.77 -5.13 1.36
CA LEU A 337 16.14 -5.73 2.52
C LEU A 337 17.17 -6.58 3.25
N LYS A 338 17.56 -6.15 4.45
CA LYS A 338 18.65 -6.81 5.20
C LYS A 338 18.19 -8.02 6.00
N ARG A 339 16.94 -8.02 6.43
CA ARG A 339 16.37 -9.04 7.32
C ARG A 339 14.88 -9.23 7.04
N PRO A 340 14.30 -10.42 7.31
CA PRO A 340 12.86 -10.60 7.34
C PRO A 340 12.21 -9.72 8.42
N ALA A 341 10.90 -9.76 8.52
CA ALA A 341 10.21 -9.15 9.63
C ALA A 341 10.61 -9.81 10.95
N PRO A 342 10.75 -9.04 12.04
CA PRO A 342 11.19 -9.61 13.31
C PRO A 342 10.10 -10.47 13.98
N LEU A 343 10.53 -11.48 14.70
CA LEU A 343 9.69 -12.12 15.70
C LEU A 343 9.29 -11.10 16.78
N LEU A 344 8.23 -11.36 17.50
CA LEU A 344 7.81 -10.51 18.61
C LEU A 344 8.91 -10.45 19.67
N GLY A 345 9.44 -9.25 19.94
CA GLY A 345 10.48 -9.04 20.91
C GLY A 345 11.86 -9.61 20.58
N GLU A 346 12.09 -10.05 19.33
CA GLU A 346 13.32 -10.71 18.89
C GLU A 346 14.60 -9.96 19.31
N HIS A 347 14.56 -8.65 19.30
CA HIS A 347 15.74 -7.81 19.55
C HIS A 347 15.71 -7.13 20.93
N THR A 348 14.87 -7.60 21.86
CA THR A 348 14.72 -6.97 23.19
C THR A 348 16.05 -6.90 23.92
N ASP A 349 16.79 -8.03 24.03
CA ASP A 349 18.08 -8.07 24.74
C ASP A 349 19.17 -7.25 24.02
N GLU A 350 19.20 -7.31 22.70
CA GLU A 350 20.11 -6.51 21.88
C GLU A 350 19.89 -5.00 22.10
N ILE A 351 18.64 -4.56 22.05
CA ILE A 351 18.28 -3.14 22.22
C ILE A 351 18.54 -2.68 23.66
N CYS A 352 18.24 -3.51 24.65
CA CYS A 352 18.51 -3.20 26.06
C CYS A 352 20.02 -2.98 26.27
N ARG A 353 20.84 -3.86 25.77
CA ARG A 353 22.30 -3.75 25.89
C ARG A 353 22.88 -2.59 25.09
N GLU A 354 22.57 -2.54 23.78
CA GLU A 354 23.23 -1.61 22.86
C GLU A 354 22.75 -0.17 22.94
N LEU A 355 21.46 0.03 23.16
CA LEU A 355 20.85 1.36 23.15
C LEU A 355 20.44 1.85 24.54
N LEU A 356 19.98 0.96 25.41
CA LEU A 356 19.58 1.37 26.75
C LEU A 356 20.73 1.30 27.78
N GLY A 357 21.86 0.65 27.40
CA GLY A 357 23.01 0.50 28.26
C GLY A 357 22.77 -0.37 29.50
N LEU A 358 21.81 -1.30 29.39
CA LEU A 358 21.44 -2.20 30.49
C LEU A 358 22.34 -3.44 30.50
N SER A 359 22.70 -3.89 31.68
CA SER A 359 23.32 -5.17 31.87
C SER A 359 22.33 -6.33 31.63
N ASP A 360 22.84 -7.53 31.41
CA ASP A 360 22.01 -8.73 31.27
C ASP A 360 21.19 -8.99 32.54
N GLU A 361 21.72 -8.67 33.71
CA GLU A 361 21.03 -8.78 35.00
C GLU A 361 19.84 -7.81 35.10
N GLU A 362 20.05 -6.53 34.74
CA GLU A 362 18.97 -5.53 34.71
C GLU A 362 17.90 -5.90 33.68
N THR A 363 18.29 -6.39 32.52
CA THR A 363 17.36 -6.83 31.48
C THR A 363 16.53 -8.01 31.96
N ARG A 364 17.15 -9.01 32.61
CA ARG A 364 16.47 -10.15 33.18
C ARG A 364 15.44 -9.73 34.26
N ARG A 365 15.84 -8.80 35.15
CA ARG A 365 14.97 -8.26 36.21
C ARG A 365 13.75 -7.56 35.61
N LEU A 366 13.94 -6.74 34.55
CA LEU A 366 12.82 -6.07 33.87
C LEU A 366 11.85 -7.06 33.20
N LYS A 367 12.34 -8.21 32.76
CA LYS A 367 11.47 -9.30 32.24
C LYS A 367 10.70 -9.95 33.38
N GLU A 368 11.35 -10.27 34.53
CA GLU A 368 10.73 -10.84 35.70
C GLU A 368 9.67 -9.89 36.29
N ASP A 369 9.94 -8.61 36.32
CA ASP A 369 9.01 -7.55 36.76
C ASP A 369 7.85 -7.33 35.78
N GLY A 370 7.90 -7.91 34.56
CA GLY A 370 6.86 -7.78 33.56
C GLY A 370 6.85 -6.43 32.83
N VAL A 371 7.96 -5.71 32.81
CA VAL A 371 8.16 -4.50 32.00
C VAL A 371 8.45 -4.87 30.55
N LEU A 372 9.35 -5.83 30.34
CA LEU A 372 9.70 -6.42 29.04
C LEU A 372 8.91 -7.72 28.86
N VAL A 373 7.88 -7.73 28.01
CA VAL A 373 6.88 -8.82 27.91
C VAL A 373 6.69 -9.33 26.48
#